data_8afd75f57d32664dadff558c0d4e9a91
#
_entry.id   8afd75f57d32664dadff558c0d4e9a91
#
_cell.length_a   1.000
_cell.length_b   1.000
_cell.length_c   1.000
_cell.angle_alpha   90.00
_cell.angle_beta   90.00
_cell.angle_gamma   90.00
#
_symmetry.space_group_name_H-M   'P 1'
#
loop_
_entity.id
_entity.type
_entity.pdbx_description
1 polymer ?
#
loop_
_entity_poly.entity_id
_entity_poly.type
_entity_poly.pdbx_seq_one_letter_code
_entity_poly.pdbx_strand_id
1 'polypeptide(L)'
;VYKRQLLGAVENGTVTLIGATTENPSFEVIRPLLSRCQLYVLKSLEKDDLLELLQRAIATDAVLKERQIELRETNAMLRFSGGDARKLLNILELVVESEAEETVVITDDMVTERLQQNPLAYDKDGEMHYDIISAFIKSIRGSDPDGAIYWLARMVEGGEDPAFIARRLVI
;
A
#
# COMPACT_ATOMS: atom_id res chain seq x y z
N VAL A 1 18.41 16.68 -7.41
CA VAL A 1 18.58 18.14 -7.57
C VAL A 1 18.03 18.88 -6.35
N TYR A 2 16.83 18.56 -5.87
CA TYR A 2 16.23 19.25 -4.70
C TYR A 2 17.00 19.09 -3.38
N LYS A 3 17.70 17.98 -3.21
CA LYS A 3 18.45 17.66 -1.98
C LYS A 3 19.64 18.63 -1.72
N ARG A 4 20.22 19.21 -2.76
CA ARG A 4 21.29 20.23 -2.63
C ARG A 4 20.76 21.62 -2.26
N GLN A 5 19.59 21.99 -2.78
CA GLN A 5 18.99 23.32 -2.53
C GLN A 5 18.55 23.49 -1.08
N LEU A 6 18.19 22.40 -0.40
CA LEU A 6 17.78 22.42 1.01
C LEU A 6 18.96 22.51 1.99
N LEU A 7 20.20 22.24 1.54
CA LEU A 7 21.37 22.16 2.43
C LEU A 7 21.56 23.44 3.24
N GLY A 8 21.53 24.60 2.59
CA GLY A 8 21.73 25.90 3.28
C GLY A 8 20.64 26.20 4.32
N ALA A 9 19.37 25.86 4.00
CA ALA A 9 18.27 26.09 4.92
C ALA A 9 18.31 25.15 6.13
N VAL A 10 18.78 23.93 5.95
CA VAL A 10 19.01 22.96 7.04
C VAL A 10 20.21 23.38 7.89
N GLU A 11 21.31 23.81 7.26
CA GLU A 11 22.51 24.27 7.95
C GLU A 11 22.27 25.50 8.86
N ASN A 12 21.46 26.44 8.37
CA ASN A 12 21.08 27.63 9.08
C ASN A 12 19.96 27.43 10.11
N GLY A 13 19.43 26.21 10.24
CA GLY A 13 18.32 25.91 11.14
C GLY A 13 16.98 26.53 10.72
N THR A 14 16.88 27.04 9.49
CA THR A 14 15.64 27.66 8.98
C THR A 14 14.54 26.64 8.79
N VAL A 15 14.91 25.38 8.44
CA VAL A 15 13.98 24.26 8.27
C VAL A 15 14.48 23.01 8.96
N THR A 16 13.55 22.21 9.46
CA THR A 16 13.81 20.83 9.90
C THR A 16 13.45 19.89 8.78
N LEU A 17 14.39 19.08 8.31
CA LEU A 17 14.17 18.10 7.26
C LEU A 17 13.83 16.75 7.87
N ILE A 18 12.65 16.23 7.51
CA ILE A 18 12.24 14.85 7.82
C ILE A 18 12.07 14.13 6.48
N GLY A 19 12.84 13.08 6.27
CA GLY A 19 12.79 12.26 5.04
C GLY A 19 12.56 10.80 5.39
N ALA A 20 11.77 10.11 4.58
CA ALA A 20 11.59 8.67 4.66
C ALA A 20 11.96 8.04 3.32
N THR A 21 12.58 6.87 3.36
CA THR A 21 12.95 6.08 2.18
C THR A 21 12.98 4.60 2.53
N THR A 22 12.64 3.76 1.59
CA THR A 22 12.82 2.30 1.67
C THR A 22 14.22 1.87 1.24
N GLU A 23 14.96 2.77 0.58
CA GLU A 23 16.31 2.52 0.09
C GLU A 23 17.37 2.91 1.13
N ASN A 24 18.60 2.43 0.93
CA ASN A 24 19.70 2.82 1.80
C ASN A 24 19.98 4.33 1.66
N PRO A 25 19.84 5.12 2.73
CA PRO A 25 20.01 6.57 2.69
C PRO A 25 21.36 7.03 2.14
N SER A 26 22.40 6.20 2.24
CA SER A 26 23.74 6.52 1.71
C SER A 26 23.79 6.64 0.18
N PHE A 27 22.84 6.02 -0.53
CA PHE A 27 22.71 6.14 -1.98
C PHE A 27 21.74 7.25 -2.38
N GLU A 28 20.72 7.51 -1.57
CA GLU A 28 19.65 8.45 -1.88
C GLU A 28 19.92 9.88 -1.44
N VAL A 29 20.68 10.06 -0.35
CA VAL A 29 20.89 11.36 0.26
C VAL A 29 22.37 11.76 0.11
N ILE A 30 22.60 13.03 -0.27
CA ILE A 30 23.96 13.54 -0.39
C ILE A 30 24.68 13.54 0.98
N ARG A 31 25.96 13.19 0.99
CA ARG A 31 26.77 13.09 2.21
C ARG A 31 26.71 14.32 3.13
N PRO A 32 26.73 15.57 2.63
CA PRO A 32 26.62 16.77 3.48
C PRO A 32 25.28 16.84 4.27
N LEU A 33 24.18 16.35 3.73
CA LEU A 33 22.91 16.27 4.46
C LEU A 33 22.92 15.10 5.46
N LEU A 34 23.41 13.93 5.06
CA LEU A 34 23.52 12.78 5.95
C LEU A 34 24.33 13.08 7.21
N SER A 35 25.43 13.84 7.09
CA SER A 35 26.26 14.20 8.24
C SER A 35 25.57 15.15 9.24
N ARG A 36 24.44 15.75 8.87
CA ARG A 36 23.64 16.68 9.68
C ARG A 36 22.29 16.12 10.09
N CYS A 37 21.94 14.92 9.65
CA CYS A 37 20.71 14.24 9.98
C CYS A 37 20.96 13.09 10.94
N GLN A 38 19.99 12.84 11.81
CA GLN A 38 19.93 11.58 12.55
C GLN A 38 19.25 10.53 11.68
N LEU A 39 19.85 9.35 11.61
CA LEU A 39 19.31 8.22 10.87
C LEU A 39 18.59 7.27 11.82
N TYR A 40 17.33 7.02 11.53
CA TYR A 40 16.51 6.04 12.24
C TYR A 40 16.13 4.91 11.31
N VAL A 41 16.48 3.69 11.68
CA VAL A 41 16.06 2.49 10.95
C VAL A 41 14.78 1.98 11.58
N LEU A 42 13.68 2.04 10.82
CA LEU A 42 12.41 1.48 11.25
C LEU A 42 12.44 -0.05 11.07
N LYS A 43 12.03 -0.77 12.11
CA LYS A 43 11.86 -2.22 12.04
C LYS A 43 10.48 -2.55 11.52
N SER A 44 10.34 -3.72 10.92
CA SER A 44 9.03 -4.28 10.59
C SER A 44 8.20 -4.44 11.87
N LEU A 45 6.89 -4.27 11.74
CA LEU A 45 5.96 -4.47 12.84
C LEU A 45 5.92 -5.96 13.22
N GLU A 46 5.95 -6.22 14.51
CA GLU A 46 5.77 -7.55 15.06
C GLU A 46 4.28 -7.92 15.11
N LYS A 47 3.99 -9.20 15.33
CA LYS A 47 2.61 -9.71 15.37
C LYS A 47 1.72 -8.93 16.36
N ASP A 48 2.25 -8.64 17.54
CA ASP A 48 1.50 -7.96 18.60
C ASP A 48 1.20 -6.50 18.23
N ASP A 49 2.14 -5.81 17.59
CA ASP A 49 1.94 -4.44 17.07
C ASP A 49 0.83 -4.41 16.00
N LEU A 50 0.80 -5.42 15.12
CA LEU A 50 -0.22 -5.55 14.06
C LEU A 50 -1.62 -5.84 14.64
N LEU A 51 -1.70 -6.66 15.67
CA LEU A 51 -2.96 -6.94 16.37
C LEU A 51 -3.48 -5.71 17.10
N GLU A 52 -2.60 -4.96 17.77
CA GLU A 52 -2.96 -3.69 18.40
C GLU A 52 -3.44 -2.66 17.35
N LEU A 53 -2.78 -2.61 16.19
CA LEU A 53 -3.19 -1.76 15.09
C LEU A 53 -4.60 -2.08 14.59
N LEU A 54 -4.94 -3.37 14.40
CA LEU A 54 -6.29 -3.82 14.01
C LEU A 54 -7.34 -3.39 15.03
N GLN A 55 -7.10 -3.66 16.32
CA GLN A 55 -8.03 -3.29 17.39
C GLN A 55 -8.25 -1.78 17.46
N ARG A 56 -7.18 -1.01 17.33
CA ARG A 56 -7.24 0.45 17.30
C ARG A 56 -8.02 0.96 16.09
N ALA A 57 -7.78 0.41 14.90
CA ALA A 57 -8.50 0.79 13.70
C ALA A 57 -10.01 0.56 13.85
N ILE A 58 -10.43 -0.62 14.30
CA ILE A 58 -11.85 -0.94 14.54
C ILE A 58 -12.48 0.01 15.56
N ALA A 59 -11.75 0.38 16.62
CA ALA A 59 -12.28 1.22 17.68
C ALA A 59 -12.35 2.71 17.33
N THR A 60 -11.46 3.22 16.46
CA THR A 60 -11.29 4.66 16.23
C THR A 60 -11.68 5.13 14.84
N ASP A 61 -11.69 4.27 13.84
CA ASP A 61 -12.06 4.63 12.49
C ASP A 61 -13.56 5.03 12.41
N ALA A 62 -13.86 6.04 11.59
CA ALA A 62 -15.20 6.61 11.51
C ALA A 62 -16.23 5.64 10.93
N VAL A 63 -15.81 4.78 10.00
CA VAL A 63 -16.68 3.81 9.31
C VAL A 63 -16.72 2.49 10.07
N LEU A 64 -15.56 1.96 10.45
CA LEU A 64 -15.46 0.65 11.09
C LEU A 64 -16.14 0.59 12.47
N LYS A 65 -16.09 1.68 13.25
CA LYS A 65 -16.74 1.74 14.57
C LYS A 65 -18.27 1.69 14.53
N GLU A 66 -18.88 1.98 13.38
CA GLU A 66 -20.34 1.90 13.21
C GLU A 66 -20.82 0.46 13.00
N ARG A 67 -19.91 -0.47 12.70
CA ARG A 67 -20.20 -1.89 12.53
C ARG A 67 -19.74 -2.71 13.74
N GLN A 68 -20.45 -3.81 13.99
CA GLN A 68 -20.02 -4.79 14.99
C GLN A 68 -19.01 -5.75 14.36
N ILE A 69 -17.72 -5.54 14.62
CA ILE A 69 -16.64 -6.36 14.03
C ILE A 69 -16.05 -7.23 15.13
N GLU A 70 -16.15 -8.57 14.94
CA GLU A 70 -15.54 -9.57 15.79
C GLU A 70 -14.32 -10.18 15.06
N LEU A 71 -13.12 -9.96 15.60
CA LEU A 71 -11.90 -10.62 15.12
C LEU A 71 -11.79 -12.00 15.76
N ARG A 72 -12.34 -13.03 15.12
CA ARG A 72 -12.26 -14.41 15.64
C ARG A 72 -10.93 -15.06 15.31
N GLU A 73 -10.44 -14.86 14.08
CA GLU A 73 -9.17 -15.36 13.60
C GLU A 73 -8.44 -14.25 12.84
N THR A 74 -7.12 -14.21 12.95
CA THR A 74 -6.28 -13.14 12.39
C THR A 74 -5.06 -13.65 11.63
N ASN A 75 -4.82 -14.99 11.59
CA ASN A 75 -3.60 -15.52 11.01
C ASN A 75 -3.52 -15.29 9.49
N ALA A 76 -4.65 -15.38 8.77
CA ALA A 76 -4.68 -15.10 7.34
C ALA A 76 -4.34 -13.63 7.07
N MET A 77 -4.95 -12.68 7.81
CA MET A 77 -4.65 -11.24 7.67
C MET A 77 -3.18 -10.94 7.92
N LEU A 78 -2.61 -11.48 9.00
CA LEU A 78 -1.21 -11.29 9.35
C LEU A 78 -0.27 -11.90 8.30
N ARG A 79 -0.60 -13.08 7.79
CA ARG A 79 0.18 -13.75 6.74
C ARG A 79 0.17 -12.96 5.44
N PHE A 80 -1.00 -12.51 4.99
CA PHE A 80 -1.14 -11.79 3.73
C PHE A 80 -0.60 -10.35 3.80
N SER A 81 -0.63 -9.72 4.98
CA SER A 81 -0.02 -8.39 5.17
C SER A 81 1.51 -8.42 5.13
N GLY A 82 2.13 -9.57 5.46
CA GLY A 82 3.58 -9.70 5.48
C GLY A 82 4.29 -8.73 6.42
N GLY A 83 3.63 -8.27 7.50
CA GLY A 83 4.18 -7.29 8.43
C GLY A 83 3.96 -5.83 8.01
N ASP A 84 3.27 -5.59 6.90
CA ASP A 84 2.95 -4.24 6.42
C ASP A 84 1.60 -3.77 6.98
N ALA A 85 1.64 -2.64 7.71
CA ALA A 85 0.46 -2.05 8.33
C ALA A 85 -0.60 -1.60 7.32
N ARG A 86 -0.18 -1.06 6.17
CA ARG A 86 -1.11 -0.59 5.14
C ARG A 86 -1.84 -1.76 4.50
N LYS A 87 -1.09 -2.81 4.12
CA LYS A 87 -1.69 -4.04 3.59
C LYS A 87 -2.66 -4.66 4.58
N LEU A 88 -2.32 -4.68 5.86
CA LEU A 88 -3.19 -5.21 6.91
C LEU A 88 -4.52 -4.44 7.01
N LEU A 89 -4.46 -3.11 7.00
CA LEU A 89 -5.65 -2.26 7.06
C LEU A 89 -6.49 -2.35 5.78
N ASN A 90 -5.86 -2.43 4.61
CA ASN A 90 -6.57 -2.64 3.34
C ASN A 90 -7.31 -3.99 3.32
N ILE A 91 -6.72 -5.05 3.89
CA ILE A 91 -7.40 -6.35 4.03
C ILE A 91 -8.62 -6.21 4.95
N LEU A 92 -8.47 -5.53 6.09
CA LEU A 92 -9.58 -5.29 7.01
C LEU A 92 -10.73 -4.55 6.32
N GLU A 93 -10.42 -3.45 5.63
CA GLU A 93 -11.39 -2.65 4.88
C GLU A 93 -12.10 -3.49 3.83
N LEU A 94 -11.35 -4.21 2.98
CA LEU A 94 -11.89 -5.08 1.94
C LEU A 94 -12.86 -6.13 2.51
N VAL A 95 -12.49 -6.81 3.59
CA VAL A 95 -13.32 -7.84 4.21
C VAL A 95 -14.60 -7.24 4.78
N VAL A 96 -14.51 -6.11 5.49
CA VAL A 96 -15.66 -5.45 6.11
C VAL A 96 -16.60 -4.87 5.05
N GLU A 97 -16.08 -4.26 3.98
CA GLU A 97 -16.88 -3.70 2.89
C GLU A 97 -17.59 -4.77 2.05
N SER A 98 -17.00 -5.96 1.95
CA SER A 98 -17.61 -7.08 1.19
C SER A 98 -18.82 -7.68 1.89
N GLU A 99 -19.06 -7.38 3.17
CA GLU A 99 -20.18 -7.88 3.95
C GLU A 99 -21.30 -6.85 4.03
N ALA A 100 -22.51 -7.29 3.68
CA ALA A 100 -23.71 -6.45 3.78
C ALA A 100 -24.30 -6.41 5.19
N GLU A 101 -23.92 -7.34 6.07
CA GLU A 101 -24.44 -7.46 7.42
C GLU A 101 -23.81 -6.43 8.36
N GLU A 102 -24.59 -6.00 9.35
CA GLU A 102 -24.15 -5.04 10.38
C GLU A 102 -23.10 -5.66 11.33
N THR A 103 -23.16 -6.99 11.50
CA THR A 103 -22.21 -7.74 12.32
C THR A 103 -21.29 -8.58 11.40
N VAL A 104 -19.98 -8.33 11.46
CA VAL A 104 -18.97 -9.01 10.66
C VAL A 104 -18.09 -9.86 11.57
N VAL A 105 -18.08 -11.18 11.36
CA VAL A 105 -17.21 -12.11 12.09
C VAL A 105 -16.06 -12.52 11.18
N ILE A 106 -14.88 -11.97 11.43
CA ILE A 106 -13.68 -12.19 10.60
C ILE A 106 -13.02 -13.51 10.97
N THR A 107 -12.93 -14.41 9.98
CA THR A 107 -12.23 -15.71 10.07
C THR A 107 -11.15 -15.82 9.00
N ASP A 108 -10.20 -16.72 9.18
CA ASP A 108 -9.11 -16.95 8.22
C ASP A 108 -9.62 -17.43 6.85
N ASP A 109 -10.68 -18.24 6.83
CA ASP A 109 -11.33 -18.71 5.60
C ASP A 109 -11.98 -17.55 4.85
N MET A 110 -12.74 -16.70 5.54
CA MET A 110 -13.37 -15.51 4.97
C MET A 110 -12.34 -14.58 4.33
N VAL A 111 -11.27 -14.26 5.06
CA VAL A 111 -10.18 -13.42 4.55
C VAL A 111 -9.58 -14.02 3.28
N THR A 112 -9.30 -15.32 3.28
CA THR A 112 -8.70 -16.01 2.13
C THR A 112 -9.63 -15.97 0.92
N GLU A 113 -10.91 -16.21 1.12
CA GLU A 113 -11.93 -16.18 0.04
C GLU A 113 -12.04 -14.77 -0.56
N ARG A 114 -12.16 -13.73 0.27
CA ARG A 114 -12.30 -12.35 -0.20
C ARG A 114 -11.06 -11.85 -0.96
N LEU A 115 -9.86 -12.22 -0.51
CA LEU A 115 -8.63 -11.88 -1.21
C LEU A 115 -8.51 -12.60 -2.56
N GLN A 116 -9.01 -13.84 -2.67
CA GLN A 116 -9.04 -14.56 -3.94
C GLN A 116 -10.04 -13.95 -4.94
N GLN A 117 -11.19 -13.47 -4.45
CA GLN A 117 -12.22 -12.82 -5.28
C GLN A 117 -11.79 -11.41 -5.73
N ASN A 118 -10.98 -10.71 -4.94
CA ASN A 118 -10.56 -9.32 -5.19
C ASN A 118 -9.03 -9.13 -5.16
N PRO A 119 -8.26 -9.83 -6.00
CA PRO A 119 -6.81 -9.79 -5.94
C PRO A 119 -6.21 -8.41 -6.21
N LEU A 120 -6.91 -7.54 -6.96
CA LEU A 120 -6.45 -6.19 -7.32
C LEU A 120 -6.78 -5.13 -6.28
N ALA A 121 -7.94 -5.25 -5.61
CA ALA A 121 -8.31 -4.34 -4.53
C ALA A 121 -7.34 -4.46 -3.34
N TYR A 122 -6.83 -5.66 -3.10
CA TYR A 122 -5.84 -5.93 -2.05
C TYR A 122 -4.49 -5.24 -2.29
N ASP A 123 -4.04 -5.07 -3.55
CA ASP A 123 -2.69 -4.58 -3.88
C ASP A 123 -2.71 -3.21 -4.60
N LYS A 124 -3.70 -2.36 -4.30
CA LYS A 124 -3.93 -1.07 -4.97
C LYS A 124 -2.72 -0.13 -5.00
N ASP A 125 -1.77 -0.27 -4.07
CA ASP A 125 -0.51 0.49 -3.98
C ASP A 125 0.74 -0.41 -3.90
N GLY A 126 0.63 -1.72 -4.15
CA GLY A 126 1.71 -2.70 -3.99
C GLY A 126 2.50 -3.00 -5.27
N GLU A 127 3.43 -3.95 -5.16
CA GLU A 127 4.29 -4.38 -6.29
C GLU A 127 3.47 -4.89 -7.49
N MET A 128 2.36 -5.61 -7.25
CA MET A 128 1.50 -6.14 -8.30
C MET A 128 0.84 -5.03 -9.13
N HIS A 129 0.50 -3.89 -8.52
CA HIS A 129 0.00 -2.71 -9.23
C HIS A 129 1.03 -2.21 -10.26
N TYR A 130 2.30 -2.05 -9.85
CA TYR A 130 3.38 -1.64 -10.75
C TYR A 130 3.68 -2.70 -11.82
N ASP A 131 3.58 -3.98 -11.49
CA ASP A 131 3.78 -5.08 -12.44
C ASP A 131 2.69 -5.09 -13.53
N ILE A 132 1.42 -4.91 -13.17
CA ILE A 132 0.30 -4.83 -14.12
C ILE A 132 0.47 -3.63 -15.05
N ILE A 133 0.81 -2.43 -14.52
CA ILE A 133 1.09 -1.25 -15.32
C ILE A 133 2.27 -1.48 -16.26
N SER A 134 3.34 -2.07 -15.76
CA SER A 134 4.54 -2.39 -16.54
C SER A 134 4.22 -3.39 -17.67
N ALA A 135 3.42 -4.42 -17.38
CA ALA A 135 2.97 -5.38 -18.35
C ALA A 135 2.08 -4.74 -19.43
N PHE A 136 1.15 -3.86 -19.05
CA PHE A 136 0.32 -3.08 -19.97
C PHE A 136 1.16 -2.24 -20.93
N ILE A 137 2.09 -1.43 -20.41
CA ILE A 137 2.98 -0.61 -21.22
C ILE A 137 3.85 -1.46 -22.16
N LYS A 138 4.39 -2.59 -21.65
CA LYS A 138 5.21 -3.51 -22.46
C LYS A 138 4.42 -4.17 -23.57
N SER A 139 3.17 -4.55 -23.32
CA SER A 139 2.27 -5.11 -24.35
C SER A 139 2.00 -4.10 -25.47
N ILE A 140 1.72 -2.84 -25.14
CA ILE A 140 1.53 -1.76 -26.13
C ILE A 140 2.80 -1.56 -26.96
N ARG A 141 3.96 -1.42 -26.32
CA ARG A 141 5.25 -1.22 -27.01
C ARG A 141 5.66 -2.43 -27.84
N GLY A 142 5.27 -3.61 -27.41
CA GLY A 142 5.51 -4.87 -28.12
C GLY A 142 4.53 -5.14 -29.27
N SER A 143 3.55 -4.25 -29.48
CA SER A 143 2.47 -4.43 -30.47
C SER A 143 1.69 -5.73 -30.22
N ASP A 144 1.44 -6.07 -28.97
CA ASP A 144 0.63 -7.18 -28.53
C ASP A 144 -0.76 -6.66 -28.10
N PRO A 145 -1.77 -6.65 -28.98
CA PRO A 145 -3.09 -6.11 -28.68
C PRO A 145 -3.84 -6.98 -27.66
N ASP A 146 -3.67 -8.28 -27.68
CA ASP A 146 -4.38 -9.20 -26.78
C ASP A 146 -3.87 -9.03 -25.35
N GLY A 147 -2.55 -8.96 -25.17
CA GLY A 147 -1.92 -8.65 -23.90
C GLY A 147 -2.32 -7.27 -23.36
N ALA A 148 -2.33 -6.25 -24.24
CA ALA A 148 -2.73 -4.90 -23.87
C ALA A 148 -4.18 -4.84 -23.37
N ILE A 149 -5.12 -5.48 -24.08
CA ILE A 149 -6.53 -5.54 -23.69
C ILE A 149 -6.70 -6.31 -22.37
N TYR A 150 -5.99 -7.41 -22.20
CA TYR A 150 -6.04 -8.20 -20.97
C TYR A 150 -5.62 -7.37 -19.74
N TRP A 151 -4.46 -6.71 -19.81
CA TRP A 151 -3.96 -5.90 -18.72
C TRP A 151 -4.79 -4.64 -18.48
N LEU A 152 -5.36 -4.05 -19.55
CA LEU A 152 -6.33 -2.95 -19.44
C LEU A 152 -7.57 -3.37 -18.66
N ALA A 153 -8.17 -4.51 -19.02
CA ALA A 153 -9.34 -5.03 -18.34
C ALA A 153 -9.05 -5.26 -16.85
N ARG A 154 -7.89 -5.85 -16.54
CA ARG A 154 -7.44 -6.05 -15.16
C ARG A 154 -7.32 -4.74 -14.36
N MET A 155 -6.80 -3.68 -14.96
CA MET A 155 -6.71 -2.36 -14.30
C MET A 155 -8.09 -1.74 -14.08
N VAL A 156 -8.98 -1.81 -15.07
CA VAL A 156 -10.35 -1.26 -14.97
C VAL A 156 -11.16 -2.00 -13.92
N GLU A 157 -11.09 -3.33 -13.89
CA GLU A 157 -11.77 -4.18 -12.91
C GLU A 157 -11.22 -3.97 -11.50
N GLY A 158 -9.91 -3.67 -11.38
CA GLY A 158 -9.26 -3.29 -10.11
C GLY A 158 -9.57 -1.88 -9.64
N GLY A 159 -10.41 -1.12 -10.36
CA GLY A 159 -10.81 0.23 -9.99
C GLY A 159 -9.73 1.30 -10.21
N GLU A 160 -8.79 1.05 -11.14
CA GLU A 160 -7.77 2.04 -11.48
C GLU A 160 -8.37 3.31 -12.09
N ASP A 161 -7.80 4.47 -11.78
CA ASP A 161 -8.23 5.76 -12.33
C ASP A 161 -8.12 5.77 -13.86
N PRO A 162 -9.22 5.96 -14.60
CA PRO A 162 -9.20 6.03 -16.06
C PRO A 162 -8.23 7.08 -16.61
N ALA A 163 -8.04 8.20 -15.92
CA ALA A 163 -7.10 9.24 -16.30
C ALA A 163 -5.65 8.78 -16.13
N PHE A 164 -5.38 7.94 -15.11
CA PHE A 164 -4.08 7.29 -14.94
C PHE A 164 -3.78 6.33 -16.09
N ILE A 165 -4.75 5.47 -16.47
CA ILE A 165 -4.63 4.53 -17.60
C ILE A 165 -4.39 5.29 -18.90
N ALA A 166 -5.20 6.34 -19.16
CA ALA A 166 -5.07 7.15 -20.37
C ALA A 166 -3.67 7.78 -20.51
N ARG A 167 -3.09 8.25 -19.41
CA ARG A 167 -1.71 8.78 -19.41
C ARG A 167 -0.66 7.75 -19.82
N ARG A 168 -0.94 6.45 -19.62
CA ARG A 168 -0.04 5.36 -20.03
C ARG A 168 -0.17 4.97 -21.50
N LEU A 169 -1.30 5.33 -22.14
CA LEU A 169 -1.49 5.14 -23.58
C LEU A 169 -0.73 6.17 -24.46
N VAL A 170 -0.32 7.28 -23.87
CA VAL A 170 0.36 8.38 -24.58
C VAL A 170 1.89 8.19 -24.64
N ILE A 171 2.40 7.04 -24.22
CA ILE A 171 3.86 6.79 -24.15
C ILE A 171 4.43 6.33 -25.52
#